data_929b87eeb1cca1eadad091f166a9ea6b
#
_entry.id   929b87eeb1cca1eadad091f166a9ea6b
#
_cell.length_a   1.000
_cell.length_b   1.000
_cell.length_c   1.000
_cell.angle_alpha   90.00
_cell.angle_beta   90.00
_cell.angle_gamma   90.00
#
_symmetry.space_group_name_H-M   'P 1'
#
loop_
_entity.id
_entity.type
_entity.pdbx_description
1 polymer ?
#
loop_
_entity_poly.entity_id
_entity_poly.type
_entity_poly.pdbx_seq_one_letter_code
_entity_poly.pdbx_strand_id
1 'polypeptide(L)'
;LLSYASSNNIPVDMDKKNAPPYSMDANLLHISYEGKALEDPWASAPEDMWRWTASPQNAPDQEEEIEIEFFKGDPIALNGKKLSPANLLEELNNLGAKNAIGRLDIVENRYVGMKSRGCYETPGGTIILQARRAVESVTLDREVAHLKTELMPKYANMIYNGFWWSPERKNLQKFIDATQETVSGFVRLSLYKGNIIIKGRKSENNSLYNSNLATFEEDYGEYDHKDAQGFIALNALRLKNNTKN
;
A
#
# COMPACT_ATOMS: atom_id res chain seq x y z
N LEU A 1 3.00 -35.41 -8.74
CA LEU A 1 3.46 -34.51 -9.82
C LEU A 1 4.87 -34.89 -10.28
N LEU A 2 5.87 -35.00 -9.37
CA LEU A 2 7.26 -35.35 -9.74
C LEU A 2 7.34 -36.71 -10.43
N SER A 3 6.61 -37.72 -9.95
CA SER A 3 6.51 -39.04 -10.59
C SER A 3 5.96 -38.95 -12.02
N TYR A 4 4.91 -38.17 -12.23
CA TYR A 4 4.34 -37.91 -13.55
C TYR A 4 5.33 -37.22 -14.49
N ALA A 5 6.00 -36.19 -14.01
CA ALA A 5 7.03 -35.49 -14.78
C ALA A 5 8.16 -36.41 -15.21
N SER A 6 8.65 -37.27 -14.29
CA SER A 6 9.66 -38.30 -14.58
C SER A 6 9.19 -39.29 -15.63
N SER A 7 7.95 -39.80 -15.52
CA SER A 7 7.39 -40.77 -16.46
C SER A 7 7.15 -40.20 -17.86
N ASN A 8 7.00 -38.88 -17.98
CA ASN A 8 6.73 -38.21 -19.26
C ASN A 8 7.92 -37.39 -19.77
N ASN A 9 9.10 -37.55 -19.21
CA ASN A 9 10.33 -36.84 -19.60
C ASN A 9 10.17 -35.31 -19.56
N ILE A 10 9.35 -34.80 -18.65
CA ILE A 10 9.20 -33.35 -18.41
C ILE A 10 10.41 -32.90 -17.60
N PRO A 11 11.22 -31.98 -18.11
CA PRO A 11 12.39 -31.50 -17.39
C PRO A 11 11.95 -30.76 -16.10
N VAL A 12 12.34 -31.27 -14.96
CA VAL A 12 12.17 -30.67 -13.66
C VAL A 12 13.57 -30.51 -13.06
N ASP A 13 13.82 -29.36 -12.48
CA ASP A 13 15.08 -29.09 -11.79
C ASP A 13 15.28 -30.08 -10.64
N MET A 14 16.14 -31.07 -10.85
CA MET A 14 16.27 -32.27 -10.01
C MET A 14 17.05 -31.99 -8.72
N ASP A 15 17.80 -30.90 -8.63
CA ASP A 15 18.49 -30.50 -7.41
C ASP A 15 17.51 -30.12 -6.27
N LYS A 16 16.25 -29.95 -6.59
CA LYS A 16 15.14 -29.70 -5.66
C LYS A 16 14.45 -30.96 -5.14
N LYS A 17 14.91 -32.15 -5.50
CA LYS A 17 14.29 -33.42 -5.06
C LYS A 17 14.28 -33.61 -3.53
N ASN A 18 15.29 -33.10 -2.84
CA ASN A 18 15.42 -33.27 -1.39
C ASN A 18 14.81 -32.10 -0.58
N ALA A 19 14.45 -31.03 -1.24
CA ALA A 19 13.77 -29.89 -0.64
C ALA A 19 12.74 -29.35 -1.63
N PRO A 20 11.46 -29.77 -1.54
CA PRO A 20 10.43 -29.27 -2.43
C PRO A 20 10.41 -27.74 -2.37
N PRO A 21 10.31 -27.03 -3.50
CA PRO A 21 10.28 -25.57 -3.51
C PRO A 21 9.08 -25.06 -2.72
N TYR A 22 9.16 -23.82 -2.21
CA TYR A 22 7.96 -23.12 -1.79
C TYR A 22 6.96 -23.08 -2.95
N SER A 23 5.66 -23.12 -2.64
CA SER A 23 4.66 -22.71 -3.62
C SER A 23 4.90 -21.22 -3.88
N MET A 24 5.12 -20.86 -5.14
CA MET A 24 5.52 -19.52 -5.52
C MET A 24 4.80 -19.09 -6.79
N ASP A 25 4.11 -17.96 -6.71
CA ASP A 25 3.54 -17.28 -7.86
C ASP A 25 4.18 -15.90 -8.01
N ALA A 26 4.51 -15.51 -9.24
CA ALA A 26 5.16 -14.26 -9.53
C ALA A 26 4.47 -13.52 -10.68
N ASN A 27 4.29 -12.22 -10.50
CA ASN A 27 3.84 -11.29 -11.54
C ASN A 27 4.51 -9.92 -11.35
N LEU A 28 4.17 -8.94 -12.16
CA LEU A 28 4.78 -7.60 -12.09
C LEU A 28 4.51 -6.89 -10.76
N LEU A 29 3.38 -7.18 -10.07
CA LEU A 29 3.02 -6.52 -8.81
C LEU A 29 3.70 -7.16 -7.61
N HIS A 30 3.78 -8.49 -7.56
CA HIS A 30 4.28 -9.20 -6.38
C HIS A 30 4.80 -10.60 -6.68
N ILE A 31 5.57 -11.13 -5.75
CA ILE A 31 5.88 -12.55 -5.62
C ILE A 31 5.24 -13.04 -4.32
N SER A 32 4.57 -14.19 -4.35
CA SER A 32 4.03 -14.87 -3.17
C SER A 32 4.78 -16.15 -2.87
N TYR A 33 4.88 -16.50 -1.58
CA TYR A 33 5.50 -17.72 -1.07
C TYR A 33 4.59 -18.36 -0.03
N GLU A 34 4.35 -19.65 -0.18
CA GLU A 34 3.55 -20.47 0.76
C GLU A 34 4.20 -21.83 1.00
N GLY A 35 3.82 -22.50 2.10
CA GLY A 35 4.19 -23.87 2.42
C GLY A 35 5.49 -24.04 3.21
N LYS A 36 5.87 -25.29 3.49
CA LYS A 36 7.09 -25.70 4.22
C LYS A 36 7.23 -25.03 5.59
N ALA A 37 8.39 -24.40 5.83
CA ALA A 37 8.68 -23.68 7.07
C ALA A 37 7.68 -22.55 7.35
N LEU A 38 7.00 -22.02 6.33
CA LEU A 38 5.99 -20.99 6.48
C LEU A 38 4.68 -21.50 7.10
N GLU A 39 4.45 -22.81 7.13
CA GLU A 39 3.27 -23.42 7.77
C GLU A 39 3.31 -23.27 9.30
N ASP A 40 4.51 -23.08 9.87
CA ASP A 40 4.68 -22.71 11.27
C ASP A 40 4.75 -21.16 11.40
N PRO A 41 3.72 -20.50 11.93
CA PRO A 41 3.71 -19.04 12.07
C PRO A 41 4.74 -18.51 13.08
N TRP A 42 5.36 -19.37 13.89
CA TRP A 42 6.44 -19.02 14.81
C TRP A 42 7.82 -19.05 14.16
N ALA A 43 7.99 -19.79 13.07
CA ALA A 43 9.23 -19.86 12.33
C ALA A 43 9.46 -18.59 11.49
N SER A 44 10.67 -18.01 11.55
CA SER A 44 11.03 -16.90 10.67
C SER A 44 11.08 -17.35 9.21
N ALA A 45 10.63 -16.50 8.30
CA ALA A 45 10.80 -16.73 6.87
C ALA A 45 12.32 -16.78 6.55
N PRO A 46 12.80 -17.86 5.88
CA PRO A 46 14.22 -17.98 5.54
C PRO A 46 14.70 -16.86 4.60
N GLU A 47 15.89 -16.32 4.85
CA GLU A 47 16.41 -15.20 4.04
C GLU A 47 16.66 -15.59 2.58
N ASP A 48 17.05 -16.80 2.30
CA ASP A 48 17.29 -17.34 0.96
C ASP A 48 16.01 -17.60 0.14
N MET A 49 14.84 -17.47 0.77
CA MET A 49 13.56 -17.55 0.09
C MET A 49 13.28 -16.32 -0.78
N TRP A 50 13.65 -15.14 -0.30
CA TRP A 50 13.36 -13.86 -0.94
C TRP A 50 14.15 -13.71 -2.24
N ARG A 51 13.49 -13.39 -3.35
CA ARG A 51 14.08 -13.34 -4.68
C ARG A 51 14.27 -11.95 -5.24
N TRP A 52 13.44 -11.03 -4.82
CA TRP A 52 13.46 -9.66 -5.33
C TRP A 52 14.24 -8.71 -4.42
N THR A 53 13.88 -8.74 -3.15
CA THR A 53 14.29 -7.70 -2.20
C THR A 53 15.57 -8.07 -1.49
N ALA A 54 16.48 -7.12 -1.39
CA ALA A 54 17.61 -7.21 -0.49
C ALA A 54 17.12 -7.35 0.97
N SER A 55 17.94 -7.89 1.85
CA SER A 55 17.70 -7.76 3.29
C SER A 55 18.02 -6.32 3.75
N PRO A 56 17.43 -5.83 4.85
CA PRO A 56 17.79 -4.52 5.40
C PRO A 56 19.29 -4.36 5.68
N GLN A 57 19.97 -5.47 6.04
CA GLN A 57 21.42 -5.49 6.29
C GLN A 57 22.25 -5.28 5.01
N ASN A 58 21.73 -5.80 3.87
CA ASN A 58 22.40 -5.73 2.57
C ASN A 58 21.95 -4.53 1.72
N ALA A 59 20.92 -3.80 2.15
CA ALA A 59 20.47 -2.59 1.48
C ALA A 59 21.49 -1.44 1.68
N PRO A 60 21.53 -0.45 0.74
CA PRO A 60 22.45 0.68 0.82
C PRO A 60 22.39 1.43 2.14
N ASP A 61 23.54 1.93 2.60
CA ASP A 61 23.65 2.75 3.82
C ASP A 61 23.27 4.21 3.59
N GLN A 62 23.00 4.59 2.35
CA GLN A 62 22.54 5.94 1.99
C GLN A 62 21.07 5.88 1.55
N GLU A 63 20.29 6.88 1.98
CA GLU A 63 18.93 7.06 1.50
C GLU A 63 18.91 7.38 0.00
N GLU A 64 17.87 6.92 -0.67
CA GLU A 64 17.61 7.20 -2.08
C GLU A 64 16.32 8.01 -2.20
N GLU A 65 16.44 9.29 -2.61
CA GLU A 65 15.28 10.15 -2.80
C GLU A 65 14.67 9.94 -4.17
N ILE A 66 13.33 9.90 -4.20
CA ILE A 66 12.54 9.83 -5.43
C ILE A 66 11.37 10.80 -5.37
N GLU A 67 10.90 11.24 -6.53
CA GLU A 67 9.68 12.01 -6.70
C GLU A 67 8.70 11.28 -7.63
N ILE A 68 7.45 11.12 -7.20
CA ILE A 68 6.38 10.52 -7.99
C ILE A 68 5.33 11.59 -8.27
N GLU A 69 4.98 11.76 -9.56
CA GLU A 69 3.88 12.60 -10.02
C GLU A 69 2.61 11.76 -10.17
N PHE A 70 1.50 12.28 -9.64
CA PHE A 70 0.17 11.69 -9.74
C PHE A 70 -0.77 12.55 -10.57
N PHE A 71 -1.60 11.92 -11.39
CA PHE A 71 -2.71 12.54 -12.09
C PHE A 71 -3.98 11.70 -11.92
N LYS A 72 -5.00 12.27 -11.32
CA LYS A 72 -6.27 11.59 -11.01
C LYS A 72 -6.08 10.24 -10.29
N GLY A 73 -5.18 10.23 -9.33
CA GLY A 73 -4.85 9.05 -8.51
C GLY A 73 -3.86 8.07 -9.13
N ASP A 74 -3.53 8.18 -10.42
CA ASP A 74 -2.57 7.30 -11.07
C ASP A 74 -1.17 7.92 -11.07
N PRO A 75 -0.12 7.13 -10.73
CA PRO A 75 1.25 7.58 -10.88
C PRO A 75 1.61 7.62 -12.37
N ILE A 76 2.08 8.79 -12.85
CA ILE A 76 2.36 9.02 -14.28
C ILE A 76 3.82 9.32 -14.60
N ALA A 77 4.61 9.73 -13.59
CA ALA A 77 6.04 10.00 -13.77
C ALA A 77 6.84 9.68 -12.51
N LEU A 78 8.09 9.34 -12.72
CA LEU A 78 9.11 9.10 -11.69
C LEU A 78 10.31 10.01 -11.98
N ASN A 79 10.71 10.83 -10.99
CA ASN A 79 11.82 11.79 -11.09
C ASN A 79 11.70 12.68 -12.37
N GLY A 80 10.50 13.17 -12.66
CA GLY A 80 10.19 14.01 -13.81
C GLY A 80 10.10 13.27 -15.15
N LYS A 81 10.39 11.96 -15.19
CA LYS A 81 10.30 11.14 -16.42
C LYS A 81 8.92 10.47 -16.50
N LYS A 82 8.13 10.80 -17.49
CA LYS A 82 6.87 10.09 -17.79
C LYS A 82 7.14 8.67 -18.26
N LEU A 83 6.41 7.72 -17.71
CA LEU A 83 6.56 6.29 -17.98
C LEU A 83 5.19 5.66 -18.24
N SER A 84 5.16 4.54 -18.95
CA SER A 84 3.97 3.69 -19.00
C SER A 84 3.70 3.09 -17.62
N PRO A 85 2.45 2.73 -17.26
CA PRO A 85 2.14 2.15 -15.96
C PRO A 85 3.00 0.92 -15.63
N ALA A 86 3.25 0.04 -16.62
CA ALA A 86 4.09 -1.14 -16.43
C ALA A 86 5.55 -0.77 -16.14
N ASN A 87 6.14 0.12 -16.94
CA ASN A 87 7.53 0.53 -16.74
C ASN A 87 7.72 1.31 -15.44
N LEU A 88 6.71 2.11 -15.02
CA LEU A 88 6.77 2.84 -13.76
C LEU A 88 6.77 1.86 -12.57
N LEU A 89 5.91 0.83 -12.61
CA LEU A 89 5.89 -0.19 -11.59
C LEU A 89 7.18 -1.00 -11.56
N GLU A 90 7.74 -1.35 -12.72
CA GLU A 90 9.02 -2.07 -12.83
C GLU A 90 10.18 -1.26 -12.23
N GLU A 91 10.29 0.04 -12.57
CA GLU A 91 11.31 0.92 -11.99
C GLU A 91 11.16 1.04 -10.47
N LEU A 92 9.93 1.19 -9.98
CA LEU A 92 9.67 1.24 -8.54
C LEU A 92 9.93 -0.11 -7.85
N ASN A 93 9.71 -1.24 -8.54
CA ASN A 93 10.11 -2.55 -8.04
C ASN A 93 11.63 -2.64 -7.86
N ASN A 94 12.40 -2.17 -8.84
CA ASN A 94 13.87 -2.18 -8.78
C ASN A 94 14.40 -1.31 -7.63
N LEU A 95 13.87 -0.10 -7.50
CA LEU A 95 14.23 0.83 -6.42
C LEU A 95 13.84 0.28 -5.05
N GLY A 96 12.63 -0.24 -4.91
CA GLY A 96 12.16 -0.82 -3.66
C GLY A 96 12.92 -2.08 -3.27
N ALA A 97 13.16 -2.98 -4.22
CA ALA A 97 13.92 -4.20 -4.00
C ALA A 97 15.34 -3.92 -3.51
N LYS A 98 16.06 -2.98 -4.16
CA LYS A 98 17.38 -2.52 -3.76
C LYS A 98 17.40 -1.97 -2.33
N ASN A 99 16.36 -1.27 -1.92
CA ASN A 99 16.23 -0.61 -0.62
C ASN A 99 15.51 -1.47 0.44
N ALA A 100 15.37 -2.79 0.21
CA ALA A 100 14.74 -3.75 1.13
C ALA A 100 13.26 -3.47 1.44
N ILE A 101 12.54 -2.80 0.53
CA ILE A 101 11.13 -2.42 0.71
C ILE A 101 10.22 -3.50 0.14
N GLY A 102 9.08 -3.74 0.80
CA GLY A 102 7.97 -4.49 0.27
C GLY A 102 7.89 -5.95 0.67
N ARG A 103 8.67 -6.41 1.67
CA ARG A 103 8.47 -7.73 2.29
C ARG A 103 7.27 -7.68 3.23
N LEU A 104 6.37 -8.64 3.08
CA LEU A 104 5.20 -8.81 3.93
C LEU A 104 5.14 -10.27 4.40
N ASP A 105 4.81 -10.46 5.67
CA ASP A 105 4.54 -11.76 6.29
C ASP A 105 3.18 -11.64 6.98
N ILE A 106 2.18 -12.34 6.45
CA ILE A 106 0.80 -12.20 6.90
C ILE A 106 0.13 -13.56 7.11
N VAL A 107 -0.73 -13.63 8.11
CA VAL A 107 -1.68 -14.72 8.28
C VAL A 107 -3.04 -14.26 7.78
N GLU A 108 -3.41 -14.73 6.61
CA GLU A 108 -4.64 -14.36 5.92
C GLU A 108 -5.80 -15.31 6.23
N ASN A 109 -7.02 -14.87 5.95
CA ASN A 109 -8.23 -15.66 6.12
C ASN A 109 -8.72 -16.11 4.73
N ARG A 110 -8.57 -17.38 4.40
CA ARG A 110 -9.08 -17.93 3.14
C ARG A 110 -10.61 -17.89 3.12
N TYR A 111 -11.19 -17.75 1.93
CA TYR A 111 -12.64 -17.72 1.73
C TYR A 111 -13.37 -18.91 2.36
N VAL A 112 -12.73 -20.07 2.39
CA VAL A 112 -13.23 -21.32 2.99
C VAL A 112 -13.12 -21.36 4.53
N GLY A 113 -12.72 -20.26 5.18
CA GLY A 113 -12.69 -20.13 6.64
C GLY A 113 -11.39 -20.60 7.32
N MET A 114 -10.39 -21.03 6.57
CA MET A 114 -9.09 -21.42 7.11
C MET A 114 -8.14 -20.23 7.16
N LYS A 115 -7.22 -20.23 8.13
CA LYS A 115 -6.07 -19.33 8.14
C LYS A 115 -4.91 -19.93 7.36
N SER A 116 -4.19 -19.11 6.62
CA SER A 116 -3.01 -19.49 5.87
C SER A 116 -1.96 -18.40 5.99
N ARG A 117 -0.70 -18.79 6.21
CA ARG A 117 0.40 -17.83 6.18
C ARG A 117 0.97 -17.73 4.78
N GLY A 118 1.11 -16.50 4.30
CA GLY A 118 1.80 -16.17 3.07
C GLY A 118 2.85 -15.10 3.29
N CYS A 119 3.99 -15.24 2.62
CA CYS A 119 4.99 -14.20 2.54
C CYS A 119 4.99 -13.61 1.14
N TYR A 120 5.18 -12.29 1.04
CA TYR A 120 5.06 -11.57 -0.21
C TYR A 120 6.20 -10.57 -0.39
N GLU A 121 6.60 -10.36 -1.65
CA GLU A 121 7.44 -9.24 -2.04
C GLU A 121 6.64 -8.35 -3.01
N THR A 122 6.38 -7.11 -2.61
CA THR A 122 5.66 -6.12 -3.42
C THR A 122 6.30 -4.74 -3.31
N PRO A 123 7.55 -4.57 -3.79
CA PRO A 123 8.32 -3.36 -3.54
C PRO A 123 7.70 -2.11 -4.16
N GLY A 124 7.45 -2.09 -5.45
CA GLY A 124 6.86 -0.95 -6.15
C GLY A 124 5.43 -0.66 -5.71
N GLY A 125 4.62 -1.72 -5.49
CA GLY A 125 3.25 -1.57 -4.98
C GLY A 125 3.22 -0.90 -3.61
N THR A 126 4.15 -1.23 -2.71
CA THR A 126 4.28 -0.62 -1.39
C THR A 126 4.64 0.87 -1.50
N ILE A 127 5.58 1.22 -2.40
CA ILE A 127 5.97 2.62 -2.64
C ILE A 127 4.78 3.42 -3.19
N ILE A 128 4.10 2.91 -4.21
CA ILE A 128 2.94 3.59 -4.82
C ILE A 128 1.82 3.80 -3.79
N LEU A 129 1.52 2.80 -2.97
CA LEU A 129 0.48 2.91 -1.94
C LEU A 129 0.79 4.00 -0.92
N GLN A 130 2.03 4.07 -0.44
CA GLN A 130 2.48 5.09 0.51
C GLN A 130 2.44 6.50 -0.13
N ALA A 131 2.96 6.63 -1.35
CA ALA A 131 2.96 7.90 -2.08
C ALA A 131 1.53 8.37 -2.38
N ARG A 132 0.64 7.47 -2.83
CA ARG A 132 -0.76 7.80 -3.12
C ARG A 132 -1.49 8.30 -1.86
N ARG A 133 -1.33 7.62 -0.73
CA ARG A 133 -1.90 8.09 0.55
C ARG A 133 -1.37 9.47 0.94
N ALA A 134 -0.12 9.76 0.61
CA ALA A 134 0.46 11.08 0.90
C ALA A 134 -0.17 12.20 0.05
N VAL A 135 -0.40 12.01 -1.25
CA VAL A 135 -1.08 13.02 -2.08
C VAL A 135 -2.57 13.09 -1.75
N GLU A 136 -3.23 11.97 -1.48
CA GLU A 136 -4.63 11.94 -1.03
C GLU A 136 -4.84 12.75 0.25
N SER A 137 -3.87 12.75 1.17
CA SER A 137 -3.99 13.48 2.44
C SER A 137 -4.12 15.00 2.30
N VAL A 138 -3.77 15.57 1.14
CA VAL A 138 -3.90 17.00 0.87
C VAL A 138 -4.94 17.33 -0.20
N THR A 139 -5.52 16.33 -0.86
CA THR A 139 -6.45 16.52 -1.99
C THR A 139 -7.84 15.95 -1.77
N LEU A 140 -8.01 15.03 -0.81
CA LEU A 140 -9.31 14.46 -0.50
C LEU A 140 -9.99 15.20 0.66
N ASP A 141 -11.27 15.47 0.49
CA ASP A 141 -12.13 15.87 1.60
C ASP A 141 -12.10 14.81 2.72
N ARG A 142 -12.20 15.28 3.96
CA ARG A 142 -12.14 14.44 5.16
C ARG A 142 -13.12 13.28 5.13
N GLU A 143 -14.39 13.57 4.85
CA GLU A 143 -15.45 12.56 4.91
C GLU A 143 -15.35 11.58 3.74
N VAL A 144 -14.93 12.05 2.56
CA VAL A 144 -14.63 11.19 1.41
C VAL A 144 -13.46 10.25 1.70
N ALA A 145 -12.39 10.76 2.33
CA ALA A 145 -11.23 9.97 2.72
C ALA A 145 -11.61 8.87 3.74
N HIS A 146 -12.45 9.19 4.74
CA HIS A 146 -12.95 8.23 5.71
C HIS A 146 -13.81 7.16 5.04
N LEU A 147 -14.81 7.56 4.25
CA LEU A 147 -15.67 6.62 3.54
C LEU A 147 -14.87 5.68 2.62
N LYS A 148 -13.90 6.22 1.88
CA LYS A 148 -12.99 5.41 1.06
C LYS A 148 -12.23 4.38 1.90
N THR A 149 -11.71 4.79 3.06
CA THR A 149 -10.97 3.91 3.96
C THR A 149 -11.85 2.78 4.52
N GLU A 150 -13.09 3.07 4.87
CA GLU A 150 -14.06 2.07 5.36
C GLU A 150 -14.43 1.05 4.27
N LEU A 151 -14.49 1.47 3.01
CA LEU A 151 -14.85 0.61 1.88
C LEU A 151 -13.67 -0.23 1.35
N MET A 152 -12.43 0.15 1.63
CA MET A 152 -11.24 -0.57 1.15
C MET A 152 -11.19 -2.06 1.55
N PRO A 153 -11.48 -2.46 2.82
CA PRO A 153 -11.50 -3.88 3.18
C PRO A 153 -12.56 -4.67 2.41
N LYS A 154 -13.70 -4.05 2.12
CA LYS A 154 -14.78 -4.65 1.34
C LYS A 154 -14.36 -4.88 -0.12
N TYR A 155 -13.67 -3.89 -0.71
CA TYR A 155 -13.13 -4.00 -2.06
C TYR A 155 -12.04 -5.09 -2.15
N ALA A 156 -11.09 -5.08 -1.20
CA ALA A 156 -10.04 -6.09 -1.13
C ALA A 156 -10.61 -7.51 -0.99
N ASN A 157 -11.63 -7.69 -0.14
CA ASN A 157 -12.30 -8.97 0.06
C ASN A 157 -12.99 -9.48 -1.21
N MET A 158 -13.62 -8.60 -1.99
CA MET A 158 -14.20 -8.99 -3.28
C MET A 158 -13.14 -9.48 -4.27
N ILE A 159 -11.98 -8.82 -4.33
CA ILE A 159 -10.87 -9.23 -5.20
C ILE A 159 -10.30 -10.58 -4.73
N TYR A 160 -10.00 -10.70 -3.46
CA TYR A 160 -9.43 -11.91 -2.84
C TYR A 160 -10.31 -13.13 -3.05
N ASN A 161 -11.64 -12.97 -2.92
CA ASN A 161 -12.61 -14.04 -3.06
C ASN A 161 -12.99 -14.35 -4.53
N GLY A 162 -12.36 -13.70 -5.51
CA GLY A 162 -12.57 -13.96 -6.93
C GLY A 162 -13.79 -13.24 -7.55
N PHE A 163 -14.37 -12.25 -6.88
CA PHE A 163 -15.54 -11.50 -7.37
C PHE A 163 -15.17 -10.30 -8.27
N TRP A 164 -14.10 -10.41 -9.06
CA TRP A 164 -13.64 -9.32 -9.94
C TRP A 164 -14.72 -8.81 -10.89
N TRP A 165 -15.55 -9.70 -11.42
CA TRP A 165 -16.59 -9.36 -12.40
C TRP A 165 -17.95 -9.05 -11.78
N SER A 166 -18.08 -9.07 -10.46
CA SER A 166 -19.34 -8.84 -9.77
C SER A 166 -19.85 -7.40 -9.93
N PRO A 167 -21.18 -7.19 -9.93
CA PRO A 167 -21.77 -5.85 -10.00
C PRO A 167 -21.32 -4.95 -8.85
N GLU A 168 -21.21 -5.50 -7.64
CA GLU A 168 -20.79 -4.77 -6.44
C GLU A 168 -19.38 -4.19 -6.62
N ARG A 169 -18.42 -5.00 -7.07
CA ARG A 169 -17.05 -4.56 -7.32
C ARG A 169 -17.03 -3.46 -8.37
N LYS A 170 -17.79 -3.60 -9.47
CA LYS A 170 -17.86 -2.60 -10.55
C LYS A 170 -18.44 -1.26 -10.07
N ASN A 171 -19.46 -1.30 -9.20
CA ASN A 171 -20.05 -0.08 -8.65
C ASN A 171 -19.13 0.59 -7.63
N LEU A 172 -18.45 -0.20 -6.79
CA LEU A 172 -17.48 0.32 -5.84
C LEU A 172 -16.26 0.91 -6.55
N GLN A 173 -15.83 0.32 -7.68
CA GLN A 173 -14.77 0.89 -8.54
C GLN A 173 -15.14 2.30 -9.02
N LYS A 174 -16.38 2.50 -9.50
CA LYS A 174 -16.83 3.84 -9.93
C LYS A 174 -16.79 4.86 -8.81
N PHE A 175 -17.15 4.45 -7.59
CA PHE A 175 -17.00 5.31 -6.43
C PHE A 175 -15.53 5.66 -6.17
N ILE A 176 -14.65 4.66 -6.18
CA ILE A 176 -13.21 4.88 -5.99
C ILE A 176 -12.67 5.82 -7.08
N ASP A 177 -13.00 5.58 -8.35
CA ASP A 177 -12.55 6.40 -9.48
C ASP A 177 -13.02 7.87 -9.31
N ALA A 178 -14.27 8.07 -8.91
CA ALA A 178 -14.81 9.41 -8.64
C ALA A 178 -14.06 10.14 -7.53
N THR A 179 -13.61 9.44 -6.49
CA THR A 179 -12.80 10.05 -5.42
C THR A 179 -11.41 10.49 -5.90
N GLN A 180 -10.92 9.95 -7.02
CA GLN A 180 -9.58 10.22 -7.52
C GLN A 180 -9.50 11.41 -8.50
N GLU A 181 -10.62 11.96 -8.94
CA GLU A 181 -10.66 13.08 -9.91
C GLU A 181 -9.82 14.30 -9.47
N THR A 182 -9.72 14.54 -8.17
CA THR A 182 -8.93 15.67 -7.61
C THR A 182 -7.54 15.24 -7.12
N VAL A 183 -7.22 13.95 -7.15
CA VAL A 183 -5.96 13.42 -6.58
C VAL A 183 -4.84 13.57 -7.62
N SER A 184 -4.29 14.79 -7.72
CA SER A 184 -3.18 15.11 -8.63
C SER A 184 -2.14 15.94 -7.87
N GLY A 185 -0.86 15.62 -8.09
CA GLY A 185 0.23 16.31 -7.42
C GLY A 185 1.53 15.52 -7.37
N PHE A 186 2.43 15.94 -6.52
CA PHE A 186 3.78 15.38 -6.40
C PHE A 186 4.04 14.92 -4.97
N VAL A 187 4.76 13.81 -4.86
CA VAL A 187 5.22 13.28 -3.57
C VAL A 187 6.70 12.96 -3.65
N ARG A 188 7.48 13.51 -2.73
CA ARG A 188 8.88 13.16 -2.54
C ARG A 188 9.01 12.15 -1.41
N LEU A 189 9.78 11.11 -1.67
CA LEU A 189 10.02 10.00 -0.75
C LEU A 189 11.51 9.79 -0.59
N SER A 190 11.90 9.31 0.58
CA SER A 190 13.21 8.70 0.80
C SER A 190 13.03 7.21 1.06
N LEU A 191 13.79 6.40 0.35
CA LEU A 191 13.82 4.95 0.45
C LEU A 191 15.07 4.56 1.24
N TYR A 192 14.91 3.87 2.37
CA TYR A 192 16.04 3.51 3.22
C TYR A 192 15.77 2.24 4.04
N LYS A 193 16.52 1.19 3.78
CA LYS A 193 16.56 -0.04 4.60
C LYS A 193 15.18 -0.56 5.04
N GLY A 194 14.29 -0.75 4.07
CA GLY A 194 12.93 -1.23 4.31
C GLY A 194 11.91 -0.15 4.64
N ASN A 195 12.33 1.10 4.82
CA ASN A 195 11.45 2.20 5.17
C ASN A 195 11.20 3.13 3.98
N ILE A 196 9.98 3.67 3.95
CA ILE A 196 9.57 4.73 3.03
C ILE A 196 9.24 5.96 3.87
N ILE A 197 10.01 7.02 3.71
CA ILE A 197 9.88 8.26 4.47
C ILE A 197 9.31 9.33 3.55
N ILE A 198 8.18 9.93 3.93
CA ILE A 198 7.58 11.05 3.19
C ILE A 198 8.41 12.32 3.45
N LYS A 199 9.09 12.83 2.44
CA LYS A 199 9.86 14.08 2.50
C LYS A 199 9.02 15.32 2.16
N GLY A 200 7.95 15.14 1.37
CA GLY A 200 7.04 16.23 1.02
C GLY A 200 5.93 15.78 0.07
N ARG A 201 4.88 16.59 0.04
CA ARG A 201 3.74 16.42 -0.87
C ARG A 201 3.20 17.76 -1.26
N LYS A 202 2.75 17.90 -2.50
CA LYS A 202 2.10 19.13 -2.99
C LYS A 202 1.07 18.81 -4.06
N SER A 203 0.05 19.65 -4.13
CA SER A 203 -0.88 19.72 -5.26
C SER A 203 -1.09 21.18 -5.60
N GLU A 204 -0.87 21.58 -6.85
CA GLU A 204 -0.91 22.99 -7.24
C GLU A 204 -2.34 23.51 -7.36
N ASN A 205 -3.27 22.66 -7.84
CA ASN A 205 -4.63 23.10 -8.17
C ASN A 205 -5.71 22.46 -7.29
N ASN A 206 -5.41 21.40 -6.56
CA ASN A 206 -6.40 20.60 -5.83
C ASN A 206 -6.09 20.45 -4.35
N SER A 207 -5.13 21.20 -3.81
CA SER A 207 -4.80 21.15 -2.39
C SER A 207 -5.93 21.74 -1.55
N LEU A 208 -6.41 20.94 -0.59
CA LEU A 208 -7.32 21.39 0.46
C LEU A 208 -6.55 21.83 1.72
N TYR A 209 -5.23 21.66 1.73
CA TYR A 209 -4.38 22.12 2.83
C TYR A 209 -4.17 23.65 2.71
N ASN A 210 -4.71 24.38 3.68
CA ASN A 210 -4.52 25.81 3.81
C ASN A 210 -3.70 26.09 5.07
N SER A 211 -2.47 26.59 4.91
CA SER A 211 -1.57 26.90 6.02
C SER A 211 -2.13 27.96 6.95
N ASN A 212 -2.91 28.92 6.43
CA ASN A 212 -3.51 29.99 7.24
C ASN A 212 -4.62 29.47 8.16
N LEU A 213 -5.34 28.42 7.73
CA LEU A 213 -6.34 27.73 8.58
C LEU A 213 -5.70 26.77 9.58
N ALA A 214 -4.55 26.21 9.22
CA ALA A 214 -3.86 25.17 10.01
C ALA A 214 -2.82 25.73 10.99
N THR A 215 -2.61 27.06 11.02
CA THR A 215 -1.64 27.68 11.91
C THR A 215 -2.14 27.69 13.36
N PHE A 216 -1.19 27.55 14.29
CA PHE A 216 -1.43 27.75 15.74
C PHE A 216 -1.09 29.17 16.19
N GLU A 217 -0.68 30.05 15.28
CA GLU A 217 -0.36 31.43 15.58
C GLU A 217 -1.65 32.27 15.59
N GLU A 218 -1.95 32.95 16.70
CA GLU A 218 -3.22 33.66 16.94
C GLU A 218 -3.49 34.78 15.93
N ASP A 219 -2.44 35.39 15.39
CA ASP A 219 -2.54 36.59 14.50
C ASP A 219 -2.79 36.24 13.02
N TYR A 220 -2.75 34.94 12.63
CA TYR A 220 -2.82 34.51 11.22
C TYR A 220 -3.96 33.54 10.90
N GLY A 221 -4.76 33.13 11.89
CA GLY A 221 -5.87 32.18 11.67
C GLY A 221 -7.05 32.83 10.92
N GLU A 222 -7.55 32.16 9.87
CA GLU A 222 -8.73 32.60 9.11
C GLU A 222 -10.06 32.25 9.79
N TYR A 223 -10.07 31.69 11.01
CA TYR A 223 -11.30 31.35 11.75
C TYR A 223 -11.25 31.88 13.20
N ASP A 224 -12.43 32.20 13.78
CA ASP A 224 -12.53 32.61 15.18
C ASP A 224 -12.44 31.37 16.11
N HIS A 225 -11.45 31.33 16.99
CA HIS A 225 -11.28 30.26 17.99
C HIS A 225 -12.49 30.08 18.93
N LYS A 226 -13.35 31.13 19.07
CA LYS A 226 -14.61 31.00 19.82
C LYS A 226 -15.61 30.05 19.17
N ASP A 227 -15.58 29.92 17.84
CA ASP A 227 -16.43 28.96 17.13
C ASP A 227 -16.03 27.53 17.48
N ALA A 228 -14.73 27.25 17.64
CA ALA A 228 -14.24 25.96 18.11
C ALA A 228 -14.75 25.63 19.52
N GLN A 229 -14.75 26.61 20.44
CA GLN A 229 -15.27 26.45 21.79
C GLN A 229 -16.77 26.09 21.75
N GLY A 230 -17.56 26.79 20.93
CA GLY A 230 -18.99 26.51 20.74
C GLY A 230 -19.25 25.10 20.19
N PHE A 231 -18.50 24.71 19.14
CA PHE A 231 -18.57 23.39 18.54
C PHE A 231 -18.27 22.28 19.56
N ILE A 232 -17.17 22.42 20.33
CA ILE A 232 -16.80 21.45 21.37
C ILE A 232 -17.87 21.36 22.45
N ALA A 233 -18.43 22.49 22.90
CA ALA A 233 -19.47 22.54 23.91
C ALA A 233 -20.73 21.78 23.47
N LEU A 234 -21.17 21.96 22.22
CA LEU A 234 -22.33 21.24 21.65
C LEU A 234 -22.05 19.75 21.51
N ASN A 235 -20.89 19.35 20.98
CA ASN A 235 -20.53 17.93 20.87
C ASN A 235 -20.40 17.24 22.22
N ALA A 236 -20.01 17.95 23.27
CA ALA A 236 -19.89 17.42 24.64
C ALA A 236 -21.24 17.17 25.31
N LEU A 237 -22.37 17.72 24.80
CA LEU A 237 -23.69 17.58 25.46
C LEU A 237 -24.08 16.11 25.65
N ARG A 238 -23.88 15.25 24.65
CA ARG A 238 -24.20 13.83 24.73
C ARG A 238 -23.41 13.11 25.84
N LEU A 239 -22.16 13.53 26.08
CA LEU A 239 -21.31 12.94 27.11
C LEU A 239 -21.71 13.36 28.50
N LYS A 240 -22.15 14.61 28.70
CA LYS A 240 -22.61 15.12 30.01
C LYS A 240 -23.82 14.36 30.54
N ASN A 241 -24.68 13.85 29.66
CA ASN A 241 -25.84 13.06 30.05
C ASN A 241 -25.48 11.62 30.42
N ASN A 242 -24.38 11.08 29.91
CA ASN A 242 -23.92 9.71 30.19
C ASN A 242 -23.14 9.58 31.50
N THR A 243 -22.66 10.67 32.08
CA THR A 243 -21.87 10.67 33.33
C THR A 243 -22.74 10.82 34.60
N LYS A 244 -24.06 10.80 34.48
CA LYS A 244 -25.00 10.89 35.59
C LYS A 244 -25.49 9.52 36.09
N ASN A 245 -24.88 8.42 35.62
CA ASN A 245 -25.18 7.06 36.11
C ASN A 245 -24.00 6.51 36.91
#